data_ee27ee001e66c36e5e706a30c4daeecb
#
_entry.id   ee27ee001e66c36e5e706a30c4daeecb
#
_cell.length_a   1.000
_cell.length_b   1.000
_cell.length_c   1.000
_cell.angle_alpha   90.00
_cell.angle_beta   90.00
_cell.angle_gamma   90.00
#
_symmetry.space_group_name_H-M   'P 1'
#
loop_
_entity.id
_entity.type
_entity.pdbx_description
1 polymer ?
#
loop_
_entity_poly.entity_id
_entity_poly.type
_entity_poly.pdbx_seq_one_letter_code
_entity_poly.pdbx_strand_id
1 'polypeptide(L)'
;RSKGINVKYLDFPGFDTTVIQRAALKISGSDIEQVVLKHIKDTNKNLDLKPRLLAKIRDIFLPRGQVSYVISSKGKYKKEGGYRNYDVEFSINGNPVRTVPVRTYLKIYKEVYVARDTIKREQLIEESDLLKIRKNVDRIPREYVTDKDQLIGKITTRTINPSETISVKTLAIPPLVKSGDRIQIVYETPFLRLSAPGISLSKGRKGERIP
;
A
#
# COMPACT_ATOMS: atom_id res chain seq x y z
N ARG A 1 -2.90 -27.12 -38.48
CA ARG A 1 -2.86 -27.47 -39.91
C ARG A 1 -4.19 -28.10 -40.26
N SER A 2 -5.11 -27.36 -40.93
CA SER A 2 -6.31 -27.91 -41.54
C SER A 2 -5.84 -28.87 -42.62
N LYS A 3 -6.18 -30.15 -42.49
CA LYS A 3 -6.06 -31.08 -43.59
C LYS A 3 -7.00 -30.55 -44.68
N GLY A 4 -6.42 -30.05 -45.80
CA GLY A 4 -7.17 -29.43 -46.85
C GLY A 4 -8.10 -30.46 -47.55
N ILE A 5 -9.33 -30.46 -47.11
CA ILE A 5 -10.41 -31.10 -47.87
C ILE A 5 -10.77 -30.09 -48.95
N ASN A 6 -10.62 -30.50 -50.20
CA ASN A 6 -10.99 -29.67 -51.33
C ASN A 6 -12.52 -29.61 -51.41
N VAL A 7 -13.09 -28.57 -50.83
CA VAL A 7 -14.56 -28.35 -50.75
C VAL A 7 -15.22 -28.15 -52.13
N LYS A 8 -14.45 -27.99 -53.20
CA LYS A 8 -14.97 -27.73 -54.56
C LYS A 8 -15.75 -28.90 -55.19
N TYR A 9 -15.65 -30.07 -54.58
CA TYR A 9 -16.32 -31.30 -55.06
C TYR A 9 -17.28 -31.92 -54.05
N LEU A 10 -17.60 -31.17 -52.97
CA LEU A 10 -18.57 -31.62 -51.98
C LEU A 10 -19.89 -30.89 -52.27
N ASP A 11 -20.83 -31.61 -52.85
CA ASP A 11 -22.21 -31.16 -52.99
C ASP A 11 -22.93 -31.45 -51.66
N PHE A 12 -23.39 -30.39 -51.00
CA PHE A 12 -24.16 -30.48 -49.74
C PHE A 12 -25.63 -30.20 -50.07
N PRO A 13 -26.42 -31.23 -50.37
CA PRO A 13 -27.85 -31.05 -50.56
C PRO A 13 -28.50 -30.75 -49.21
N GLY A 14 -28.65 -29.49 -48.89
CA GLY A 14 -29.20 -29.04 -47.62
C GLY A 14 -29.00 -27.55 -47.37
N PHE A 15 -29.33 -27.08 -46.21
CA PHE A 15 -29.28 -25.66 -45.81
C PHE A 15 -27.87 -25.09 -45.93
N ASP A 16 -27.70 -23.89 -46.45
CA ASP A 16 -26.43 -23.16 -46.61
C ASP A 16 -25.73 -22.83 -45.28
N THR A 17 -26.38 -23.13 -44.17
CA THR A 17 -25.88 -22.81 -42.84
C THR A 17 -26.07 -24.00 -41.89
N THR A 18 -24.95 -24.49 -41.35
CA THR A 18 -24.97 -25.52 -40.32
C THR A 18 -24.69 -24.83 -38.97
N VAL A 19 -25.63 -24.91 -38.04
CA VAL A 19 -25.47 -24.41 -36.66
C VAL A 19 -24.90 -25.53 -35.78
N ILE A 20 -23.65 -25.36 -35.36
CA ILE A 20 -23.00 -26.27 -34.41
C ILE A 20 -23.16 -25.68 -32.99
N GLN A 21 -23.95 -26.31 -32.16
CA GLN A 21 -24.05 -25.98 -30.75
C GLN A 21 -23.08 -26.84 -29.93
N ARG A 22 -22.12 -26.23 -29.29
CA ARG A 22 -21.26 -26.91 -28.33
C ARG A 22 -21.82 -26.72 -26.91
N ALA A 23 -22.06 -27.83 -26.22
CA ALA A 23 -22.43 -27.76 -24.79
C ALA A 23 -21.30 -27.10 -23.97
N ALA A 24 -21.60 -26.02 -23.31
CA ALA A 24 -20.66 -25.24 -22.52
C ALA A 24 -21.10 -25.18 -21.07
N LEU A 25 -20.11 -25.08 -20.17
CA LEU A 25 -20.30 -24.74 -18.79
C LEU A 25 -20.21 -23.22 -18.63
N LYS A 26 -21.27 -22.61 -18.11
CA LYS A 26 -21.28 -21.19 -17.81
C LYS A 26 -20.67 -20.94 -16.42
N ILE A 27 -19.66 -20.09 -16.33
CA ILE A 27 -19.13 -19.55 -15.09
C ILE A 27 -19.56 -18.09 -15.01
N SER A 28 -20.26 -17.76 -13.95
CA SER A 28 -20.78 -16.41 -13.72
C SER A 28 -19.62 -15.43 -13.42
N GLY A 29 -19.68 -14.23 -13.96
CA GLY A 29 -18.74 -13.16 -13.64
C GLY A 29 -18.75 -12.82 -12.14
N SER A 30 -19.91 -12.94 -11.47
CA SER A 30 -20.05 -12.73 -10.02
C SER A 30 -19.31 -13.80 -9.20
N ASP A 31 -19.28 -15.06 -9.66
CA ASP A 31 -18.56 -16.12 -8.97
C ASP A 31 -17.05 -15.89 -9.06
N ILE A 32 -16.56 -15.48 -10.25
CA ILE A 32 -15.16 -15.09 -10.45
C ILE A 32 -14.80 -13.91 -9.53
N GLU A 33 -15.67 -12.91 -9.41
CA GLU A 33 -15.49 -11.77 -8.53
C GLU A 33 -15.33 -12.21 -7.07
N GLN A 34 -16.24 -13.04 -6.56
CA GLN A 34 -16.21 -13.53 -5.17
C GLN A 34 -14.94 -14.31 -4.88
N VAL A 35 -14.53 -15.18 -5.79
CA VAL A 35 -13.32 -16.00 -5.65
C VAL A 35 -12.06 -15.13 -5.60
N VAL A 36 -11.97 -14.12 -6.48
CA VAL A 36 -10.83 -13.17 -6.48
C VAL A 36 -10.81 -12.32 -5.21
N LEU A 37 -11.96 -11.78 -4.78
CA LEU A 37 -12.04 -11.00 -3.54
C LEU A 37 -11.68 -11.82 -2.31
N LYS A 38 -12.11 -13.07 -2.26
CA LYS A 38 -11.74 -14.02 -1.20
C LYS A 38 -10.24 -14.28 -1.21
N HIS A 39 -9.68 -14.63 -2.37
CA HIS A 39 -8.23 -14.85 -2.53
C HIS A 39 -7.40 -13.67 -2.04
N ILE A 40 -7.80 -12.42 -2.40
CA ILE A 40 -7.12 -11.22 -1.95
C ILE A 40 -7.14 -11.09 -0.43
N LYS A 41 -8.27 -11.34 0.21
CA LYS A 41 -8.42 -11.28 1.67
C LYS A 41 -7.58 -12.37 2.35
N ASP A 42 -7.65 -13.60 1.85
CA ASP A 42 -6.94 -14.76 2.42
C ASP A 42 -5.41 -14.62 2.31
N THR A 43 -4.93 -14.05 1.21
CA THR A 43 -3.49 -13.81 1.00
C THR A 43 -2.96 -12.64 1.85
N ASN A 44 -3.83 -11.72 2.30
CA ASN A 44 -3.45 -10.51 3.03
C ASN A 44 -4.15 -10.42 4.39
N LYS A 45 -4.26 -11.52 5.12
CA LYS A 45 -5.00 -11.60 6.41
C LYS A 45 -4.53 -10.60 7.47
N ASN A 46 -3.25 -10.23 7.44
CA ASN A 46 -2.65 -9.31 8.41
C ASN A 46 -2.87 -7.82 8.06
N LEU A 47 -3.55 -7.53 6.95
CA LEU A 47 -3.81 -6.17 6.51
C LEU A 47 -5.31 -5.83 6.66
N ASP A 48 -5.58 -4.67 7.25
CA ASP A 48 -6.93 -4.09 7.19
C ASP A 48 -7.14 -3.51 5.79
N LEU A 49 -7.73 -4.28 4.90
CA LEU A 49 -7.91 -3.92 3.50
C LEU A 49 -9.36 -4.04 3.04
N LYS A 50 -9.72 -3.15 2.10
CA LYS A 50 -10.97 -3.22 1.37
C LYS A 50 -10.67 -3.32 -0.13
N PRO A 51 -10.76 -4.52 -0.72
CA PRO A 51 -10.58 -4.70 -2.16
C PRO A 51 -11.82 -4.23 -2.91
N ARG A 52 -11.63 -3.64 -4.07
CA ARG A 52 -12.70 -3.25 -5.00
C ARG A 52 -12.30 -3.61 -6.42
N LEU A 53 -13.21 -4.23 -7.18
CA LEU A 53 -13.04 -4.41 -8.62
C LEU A 53 -13.19 -3.06 -9.34
N LEU A 54 -12.43 -2.90 -10.41
CA LEU A 54 -12.48 -1.69 -11.26
C LEU A 54 -13.44 -1.82 -12.42
N ALA A 55 -13.79 -3.06 -12.79
CA ALA A 55 -14.76 -3.35 -13.85
C ALA A 55 -15.53 -4.62 -13.49
N LYS A 56 -16.77 -4.70 -13.98
CA LYS A 56 -17.61 -5.89 -13.89
C LYS A 56 -16.99 -7.02 -14.73
N ILE A 57 -16.91 -8.20 -14.17
CA ILE A 57 -16.45 -9.39 -14.86
C ILE A 57 -17.64 -9.97 -15.64
N ARG A 58 -17.41 -10.30 -16.91
CA ARG A 58 -18.42 -10.93 -17.76
C ARG A 58 -18.47 -12.43 -17.49
N ASP A 59 -19.65 -13.02 -17.71
CA ASP A 59 -19.80 -14.46 -17.71
C ASP A 59 -18.89 -15.08 -18.78
N ILE A 60 -18.32 -16.24 -18.48
CA ILE A 60 -17.50 -17.00 -19.41
C ILE A 60 -18.13 -18.36 -19.66
N PHE A 61 -17.84 -18.92 -20.83
CA PHE A 61 -18.27 -20.23 -21.23
C PHE A 61 -17.05 -21.11 -21.47
N LEU A 62 -17.03 -22.26 -20.80
CA LEU A 62 -15.94 -23.23 -20.86
C LEU A 62 -16.44 -24.57 -21.44
N PRO A 63 -15.57 -25.39 -22.01
CA PRO A 63 -15.93 -26.77 -22.37
C PRO A 63 -16.39 -27.53 -21.13
N ARG A 64 -17.24 -28.55 -21.33
CA ARG A 64 -17.62 -29.48 -20.25
C ARG A 64 -16.42 -30.27 -19.77
N GLY A 65 -16.33 -30.50 -18.48
CA GLY A 65 -15.26 -31.24 -17.81
C GLY A 65 -15.08 -30.81 -16.37
N GLN A 66 -14.08 -31.34 -15.72
CA GLN A 66 -13.72 -30.94 -14.35
C GLN A 66 -13.00 -29.59 -14.42
N VAL A 67 -13.62 -28.57 -13.81
CA VAL A 67 -13.07 -27.21 -13.76
C VAL A 67 -12.13 -27.07 -12.59
N SER A 68 -10.97 -26.48 -12.84
CA SER A 68 -10.06 -25.95 -11.82
C SER A 68 -9.63 -24.54 -12.21
N TYR A 69 -9.15 -23.76 -11.24
CA TYR A 69 -8.62 -22.44 -11.50
C TYR A 69 -7.44 -22.10 -10.61
N VAL A 70 -6.55 -21.24 -11.10
CA VAL A 70 -5.43 -20.67 -10.37
C VAL A 70 -5.50 -19.15 -10.45
N ILE A 71 -5.28 -18.48 -9.33
CA ILE A 71 -5.23 -17.01 -9.28
C ILE A 71 -3.79 -16.59 -9.05
N SER A 72 -3.27 -15.80 -9.96
CA SER A 72 -1.92 -15.24 -9.89
C SER A 72 -1.94 -13.72 -9.87
N SER A 73 -1.06 -13.11 -9.08
CA SER A 73 -0.86 -11.67 -9.08
C SER A 73 0.12 -11.29 -10.18
N LYS A 74 -0.26 -10.34 -11.04
CA LYS A 74 0.57 -9.88 -12.15
C LYS A 74 1.35 -8.63 -11.76
N GLY A 75 2.66 -8.75 -11.67
CA GLY A 75 3.59 -7.64 -11.39
C GLY A 75 4.11 -7.58 -9.96
N LYS A 76 5.22 -6.86 -9.80
CA LYS A 76 5.82 -6.55 -8.50
C LYS A 76 5.28 -5.21 -7.99
N TYR A 77 4.70 -5.20 -6.82
CA TYR A 77 4.08 -4.00 -6.25
C TYR A 77 4.92 -3.46 -5.08
N LYS A 78 5.34 -2.20 -5.21
CA LYS A 78 6.14 -1.53 -4.16
C LYS A 78 5.32 -1.07 -2.95
N LYS A 79 4.00 -0.87 -3.11
CA LYS A 79 3.09 -0.41 -2.06
C LYS A 79 2.16 -1.55 -1.64
N GLU A 80 1.74 -1.60 -0.39
CA GLU A 80 0.75 -2.57 0.10
C GLU A 80 -0.62 -2.37 -0.57
N GLY A 81 -1.06 -1.13 -0.75
CA GLY A 81 -2.32 -0.75 -1.39
C GLY A 81 -2.19 -0.28 -2.84
N GLY A 82 -3.32 0.14 -3.43
CA GLY A 82 -3.41 0.68 -4.77
C GLY A 82 -3.85 -0.35 -5.82
N TYR A 83 -3.55 -0.06 -7.07
CA TYR A 83 -3.95 -0.91 -8.19
C TYR A 83 -3.24 -2.26 -8.18
N ARG A 84 -4.03 -3.32 -8.45
CA ARG A 84 -3.55 -4.71 -8.57
C ARG A 84 -4.20 -5.38 -9.76
N ASN A 85 -3.40 -6.15 -10.48
CA ASN A 85 -3.89 -6.98 -11.57
C ASN A 85 -3.72 -8.44 -11.18
N TYR A 86 -4.77 -9.21 -11.35
CA TYR A 86 -4.80 -10.65 -11.14
C TYR A 86 -5.20 -11.33 -12.43
N ASP A 87 -4.64 -12.49 -12.71
CA ASP A 87 -5.07 -13.37 -13.75
C ASP A 87 -5.72 -14.60 -13.10
N VAL A 88 -6.96 -14.91 -13.51
CA VAL A 88 -7.65 -16.15 -13.13
C VAL A 88 -7.56 -17.08 -14.31
N GLU A 89 -6.70 -18.09 -14.21
CA GLU A 89 -6.51 -19.12 -15.23
C GLU A 89 -7.43 -20.32 -14.94
N PHE A 90 -8.33 -20.60 -15.87
CA PHE A 90 -9.23 -21.73 -15.81
C PHE A 90 -8.67 -22.90 -16.61
N SER A 91 -8.71 -24.09 -16.02
CA SER A 91 -8.31 -25.35 -16.64
C SER A 91 -9.48 -26.34 -16.64
N ILE A 92 -9.59 -27.13 -17.70
CA ILE A 92 -10.54 -28.23 -17.83
C ILE A 92 -9.75 -29.53 -17.91
N ASN A 93 -10.02 -30.46 -17.01
CA ASN A 93 -9.30 -31.73 -16.92
C ASN A 93 -7.77 -31.54 -16.88
N GLY A 94 -7.30 -30.50 -16.15
CA GLY A 94 -5.89 -30.14 -16.01
C GLY A 94 -5.28 -29.33 -17.16
N ASN A 95 -6.00 -29.14 -18.27
CA ASN A 95 -5.50 -28.34 -19.38
C ASN A 95 -5.99 -26.89 -19.31
N PRO A 96 -5.11 -25.88 -19.38
CA PRO A 96 -5.51 -24.49 -19.38
C PRO A 96 -6.32 -24.14 -20.63
N VAL A 97 -7.48 -23.50 -20.44
CA VAL A 97 -8.41 -23.18 -21.51
C VAL A 97 -8.72 -21.69 -21.61
N ARG A 98 -8.65 -20.96 -20.50
CA ARG A 98 -8.97 -19.53 -20.51
C ARG A 98 -8.35 -18.78 -19.34
N THR A 99 -7.84 -17.59 -19.61
CA THR A 99 -7.40 -16.64 -18.58
C THR A 99 -8.30 -15.41 -18.58
N VAL A 100 -8.75 -15.01 -17.37
CA VAL A 100 -9.57 -13.82 -17.15
C VAL A 100 -8.75 -12.80 -16.38
N PRO A 101 -8.39 -11.67 -17.00
CA PRO A 101 -7.69 -10.60 -16.28
C PRO A 101 -8.66 -9.83 -15.40
N VAL A 102 -8.30 -9.63 -14.14
CA VAL A 102 -9.11 -8.93 -13.13
C VAL A 102 -8.32 -7.76 -12.58
N ARG A 103 -8.87 -6.55 -12.74
CA ARG A 103 -8.27 -5.32 -12.22
C ARG A 103 -8.95 -4.93 -10.92
N THR A 104 -8.16 -4.69 -9.89
CA THR A 104 -8.65 -4.33 -8.57
C THR A 104 -7.93 -3.10 -8.02
N TYR A 105 -8.54 -2.48 -7.05
CA TYR A 105 -7.95 -1.44 -6.22
C TYR A 105 -8.05 -1.84 -4.75
N LEU A 106 -6.91 -1.90 -4.06
CA LEU A 106 -6.83 -2.26 -2.65
C LEU A 106 -6.71 -1.00 -1.80
N LYS A 107 -7.75 -0.68 -1.03
CA LYS A 107 -7.67 0.36 0.01
C LYS A 107 -7.09 -0.29 1.26
N ILE A 108 -5.95 0.22 1.74
CA ILE A 108 -5.32 -0.22 2.99
C ILE A 108 -5.61 0.81 4.06
N TYR A 109 -6.01 0.31 5.22
CA TYR A 109 -6.23 1.14 6.40
C TYR A 109 -5.21 0.78 7.46
N LYS A 110 -4.67 1.80 8.12
CA LYS A 110 -3.81 1.65 9.31
C LYS A 110 -4.19 2.69 10.35
N GLU A 111 -3.92 2.38 11.59
CA GLU A 111 -3.93 3.37 12.65
C GLU A 111 -2.69 4.25 12.52
N VAL A 112 -2.90 5.54 12.37
CA VAL A 112 -1.84 6.54 12.20
C VAL A 112 -2.09 7.69 13.16
N TYR A 113 -1.01 8.37 13.54
CA TYR A 113 -1.11 9.58 14.35
C TYR A 113 -1.30 10.81 13.46
N VAL A 114 -2.25 11.65 13.87
CA VAL A 114 -2.53 12.96 13.30
C VAL A 114 -2.44 14.02 14.37
N ALA A 115 -2.21 15.27 13.99
CA ALA A 115 -2.27 16.38 14.93
C ALA A 115 -3.73 16.59 15.38
N ARG A 116 -3.95 16.75 16.68
CA ARG A 116 -5.25 17.10 17.26
C ARG A 116 -5.60 18.53 16.92
N ASP A 117 -4.67 19.43 17.19
CA ASP A 117 -4.74 20.86 16.92
C ASP A 117 -3.54 21.29 16.07
N THR A 118 -3.41 22.57 15.77
CA THR A 118 -2.24 23.08 15.06
C THR A 118 -0.98 22.94 15.90
N ILE A 119 0.01 22.18 15.41
CA ILE A 119 1.35 22.09 16.00
C ILE A 119 2.25 23.08 15.25
N LYS A 120 2.76 24.08 15.95
CA LYS A 120 3.62 25.12 15.37
C LYS A 120 5.02 24.57 15.05
N ARG A 121 5.71 25.20 14.12
CA ARG A 121 7.12 24.91 13.85
C ARG A 121 7.96 25.00 15.11
N GLU A 122 8.88 24.07 15.31
CA GLU A 122 9.79 23.93 16.46
C GLU A 122 9.05 23.68 17.81
N GLN A 123 7.75 23.42 17.78
CA GLN A 123 7.00 22.99 18.96
C GLN A 123 7.35 21.55 19.31
N LEU A 124 7.60 21.30 20.60
CA LEU A 124 7.75 19.95 21.15
C LEU A 124 6.41 19.21 21.04
N ILE A 125 6.45 17.99 20.58
CA ILE A 125 5.26 17.15 20.48
C ILE A 125 5.03 16.42 21.79
N GLU A 126 3.85 16.61 22.36
CA GLU A 126 3.35 15.93 23.54
C GLU A 126 2.24 14.94 23.17
N GLU A 127 1.89 14.03 24.09
CA GLU A 127 0.83 13.06 23.86
C GLU A 127 -0.53 13.74 23.65
N SER A 128 -0.77 14.87 24.29
CA SER A 128 -1.97 15.70 24.15
C SER A 128 -2.18 16.25 22.74
N ASP A 129 -1.10 16.46 21.97
CA ASP A 129 -1.15 16.97 20.61
C ASP A 129 -1.58 15.92 19.58
N LEU A 130 -1.67 14.65 20.00
CA LEU A 130 -1.80 13.49 19.10
C LEU A 130 -3.20 12.89 19.16
N LEU A 131 -3.74 12.53 17.99
CA LEU A 131 -4.89 11.65 17.84
C LEU A 131 -4.50 10.43 17.02
N LYS A 132 -4.86 9.25 17.50
CA LYS A 132 -4.70 8.00 16.77
C LYS A 132 -5.99 7.72 16.00
N ILE A 133 -5.92 7.69 14.66
CA ILE A 133 -7.08 7.45 13.81
C ILE A 133 -6.81 6.37 12.77
N ARG A 134 -7.85 5.62 12.42
CA ARG A 134 -7.83 4.67 11.31
C ARG A 134 -7.96 5.43 9.99
N LYS A 135 -6.91 5.46 9.18
CA LYS A 135 -6.85 6.23 7.93
C LYS A 135 -6.45 5.35 6.75
N ASN A 136 -6.97 5.67 5.58
CA ASN A 136 -6.52 5.05 4.34
C ASN A 136 -5.10 5.53 4.01
N VAL A 137 -4.14 4.59 3.95
CA VAL A 137 -2.71 4.90 3.78
C VAL A 137 -2.19 4.71 2.36
N ASP A 138 -3.01 4.25 1.43
CA ASP A 138 -2.59 4.07 0.03
C ASP A 138 -2.34 5.39 -0.71
N ARG A 139 -2.88 6.51 -0.20
CA ARG A 139 -2.77 7.86 -0.77
C ARG A 139 -1.90 8.82 0.04
N ILE A 140 -1.45 8.44 1.23
CA ILE A 140 -0.60 9.29 2.06
C ILE A 140 0.88 8.94 1.88
N PRO A 141 1.82 9.85 2.23
CA PRO A 141 3.25 9.56 2.23
C PRO A 141 3.56 8.32 3.06
N ARG A 142 4.57 7.54 2.64
CA ARG A 142 4.95 6.29 3.32
C ARG A 142 5.53 6.48 4.70
N GLU A 143 6.03 7.65 4.97
CA GLU A 143 6.73 8.01 6.20
C GLU A 143 5.78 8.42 7.33
N TYR A 144 4.49 8.04 7.24
CA TYR A 144 3.54 8.22 8.34
C TYR A 144 3.95 7.39 9.56
N VAL A 145 3.62 7.89 10.73
CA VAL A 145 4.00 7.26 12.01
C VAL A 145 2.81 6.45 12.56
N THR A 146 3.12 5.23 12.98
CA THR A 146 2.17 4.30 13.62
C THR A 146 2.46 4.07 15.09
N ASP A 147 3.64 4.50 15.56
CA ASP A 147 4.10 4.36 16.93
C ASP A 147 4.32 5.74 17.56
N LYS A 148 3.68 6.00 18.69
CA LYS A 148 3.74 7.28 19.39
C LYS A 148 5.14 7.62 19.91
N ASP A 149 5.94 6.62 20.26
CA ASP A 149 7.28 6.83 20.80
C ASP A 149 8.23 7.44 19.77
N GLN A 150 7.89 7.33 18.49
CA GLN A 150 8.61 8.01 17.41
C GLN A 150 8.26 9.50 17.30
N LEU A 151 7.21 9.96 17.98
CA LEU A 151 6.69 11.34 17.93
C LEU A 151 7.01 12.13 19.17
N ILE A 152 6.76 11.54 20.35
CA ILE A 152 6.90 12.22 21.63
C ILE A 152 8.36 12.64 21.86
N GLY A 153 8.54 13.85 22.34
CA GLY A 153 9.86 14.41 22.59
C GLY A 153 10.62 14.90 21.36
N LYS A 154 10.00 14.85 20.18
CA LYS A 154 10.54 15.48 18.96
C LYS A 154 9.89 16.83 18.72
N ILE A 155 10.54 17.66 17.92
CA ILE A 155 9.99 18.94 17.47
C ILE A 155 9.60 18.84 16.00
N THR A 156 8.66 19.69 15.59
CA THR A 156 8.24 19.81 14.21
C THR A 156 9.19 20.70 13.42
N THR A 157 9.48 20.34 12.18
CA THR A 157 10.28 21.18 11.26
C THR A 157 9.45 22.22 10.51
N ARG A 158 8.12 22.06 10.53
CA ARG A 158 7.12 22.98 9.97
C ARG A 158 5.84 22.94 10.77
N THR A 159 4.95 23.87 10.53
CA THR A 159 3.60 23.81 11.10
C THR A 159 2.85 22.61 10.53
N ILE A 160 2.12 21.89 11.40
CA ILE A 160 1.25 20.76 11.09
C ILE A 160 -0.18 21.18 11.45
N ASN A 161 -1.10 21.05 10.49
CA ASN A 161 -2.48 21.45 10.68
C ASN A 161 -3.31 20.38 11.40
N PRO A 162 -4.46 20.73 11.99
CA PRO A 162 -5.36 19.76 12.62
C PRO A 162 -5.74 18.64 11.64
N SER A 163 -5.81 17.39 12.12
CA SER A 163 -6.11 16.18 11.34
C SER A 163 -5.09 15.85 10.24
N GLU A 164 -3.99 16.57 10.16
CA GLU A 164 -2.89 16.26 9.25
C GLU A 164 -2.09 15.07 9.79
N THR A 165 -1.77 14.11 8.90
CA THR A 165 -0.97 12.92 9.25
C THR A 165 0.48 13.33 9.50
N ILE A 166 1.00 12.97 10.67
CA ILE A 166 2.38 13.29 11.05
C ILE A 166 3.34 12.33 10.31
N SER A 167 4.34 12.91 9.67
CA SER A 167 5.37 12.18 8.92
C SER A 167 6.72 12.30 9.64
N VAL A 168 7.51 11.23 9.62
CA VAL A 168 8.89 11.23 10.15
C VAL A 168 9.72 12.37 9.56
N LYS A 169 9.49 12.74 8.30
CA LYS A 169 10.20 13.83 7.63
C LYS A 169 9.92 15.22 8.20
N THR A 170 8.79 15.37 8.89
CA THR A 170 8.43 16.64 9.53
C THR A 170 8.89 16.74 10.97
N LEU A 171 9.71 15.80 11.42
CA LEU A 171 10.20 15.71 12.79
C LEU A 171 11.71 15.96 12.86
N ALA A 172 12.15 16.51 13.97
CA ALA A 172 13.55 16.67 14.31
C ALA A 172 13.77 16.41 15.81
N ILE A 173 14.97 16.03 16.17
CA ILE A 173 15.38 15.98 17.58
C ILE A 173 15.52 17.42 18.07
N PRO A 174 14.94 17.78 19.22
CA PRO A 174 15.09 19.12 19.78
C PRO A 174 16.58 19.43 20.07
N PRO A 175 17.02 20.67 19.84
CA PRO A 175 18.36 21.08 20.23
C PRO A 175 18.46 21.09 21.76
N LEU A 176 19.62 20.69 22.29
CA LEU A 176 19.92 20.79 23.74
C LEU A 176 20.22 22.21 24.16
N VAL A 177 20.75 23.00 23.20
CA VAL A 177 21.14 24.39 23.44
C VAL A 177 20.58 25.24 22.31
N LYS A 178 19.99 26.38 22.63
CA LYS A 178 19.51 27.38 21.65
C LYS A 178 20.49 28.55 21.57
N SER A 179 20.44 29.27 20.46
CA SER A 179 21.18 30.53 20.37
C SER A 179 20.73 31.52 21.47
N GLY A 180 21.66 32.09 22.18
CA GLY A 180 21.43 32.99 23.31
C GLY A 180 21.33 32.29 24.67
N ASP A 181 21.34 30.97 24.73
CA ASP A 181 21.31 30.24 26.00
C ASP A 181 22.62 30.46 26.79
N ARG A 182 22.47 30.67 28.09
CA ARG A 182 23.61 30.66 29.00
C ARG A 182 24.05 29.23 29.25
N ILE A 183 25.32 28.95 28.95
CA ILE A 183 25.90 27.61 29.03
C ILE A 183 27.13 27.65 29.95
N GLN A 184 27.46 26.49 30.46
CA GLN A 184 28.73 26.29 31.13
C GLN A 184 29.65 25.46 30.23
N ILE A 185 30.75 26.03 29.79
CA ILE A 185 31.77 25.35 29.02
C ILE A 185 32.62 24.56 30.02
N VAL A 186 32.65 23.24 29.90
CA VAL A 186 33.41 22.38 30.82
C VAL A 186 34.49 21.65 29.99
N TYR A 187 35.73 21.79 30.45
CA TYR A 187 36.85 20.99 29.99
C TYR A 187 37.27 20.04 31.10
N GLU A 188 37.26 18.75 30.84
CA GLU A 188 37.52 17.73 31.86
C GLU A 188 38.56 16.70 31.33
N THR A 189 39.56 16.49 32.19
CA THR A 189 40.56 15.42 32.01
C THR A 189 40.67 14.66 33.33
N PRO A 190 41.36 13.49 33.39
CA PRO A 190 41.53 12.75 34.65
C PRO A 190 42.18 13.56 35.79
N PHE A 191 42.87 14.65 35.48
CA PHE A 191 43.62 15.45 36.46
C PHE A 191 43.20 16.90 36.55
N LEU A 192 42.28 17.38 35.68
CA LEU A 192 41.89 18.78 35.61
C LEU A 192 40.46 18.95 35.16
N ARG A 193 39.71 19.73 35.88
CA ARG A 193 38.37 20.21 35.49
C ARG A 193 38.34 21.72 35.49
N LEU A 194 38.14 22.30 34.33
CA LEU A 194 37.95 23.73 34.15
C LEU A 194 36.52 24.00 33.73
N SER A 195 35.94 25.09 34.22
CA SER A 195 34.62 25.54 33.77
C SER A 195 34.58 27.06 33.60
N ALA A 196 33.92 27.51 32.56
CA ALA A 196 33.69 28.94 32.29
C ALA A 196 32.25 29.18 31.81
N PRO A 197 31.62 30.27 32.25
CA PRO A 197 30.34 30.68 31.71
C PRO A 197 30.49 31.14 30.26
N GLY A 198 29.49 30.87 29.44
CA GLY A 198 29.43 31.29 28.05
C GLY A 198 28.00 31.55 27.60
N ILE A 199 27.85 32.09 26.41
CA ILE A 199 26.58 32.25 25.70
C ILE A 199 26.68 31.50 24.38
N SER A 200 25.75 30.60 24.11
CA SER A 200 25.72 29.88 22.84
C SER A 200 25.36 30.83 21.69
N LEU A 201 26.17 30.84 20.63
CA LEU A 201 25.89 31.67 19.46
C LEU A 201 24.99 30.95 18.44
N SER A 202 24.83 29.63 18.55
CA SER A 202 23.98 28.82 17.68
C SER A 202 23.24 27.72 18.44
N LYS A 203 22.23 27.12 17.81
CA LYS A 203 21.60 25.93 18.34
C LYS A 203 22.49 24.70 18.14
N GLY A 204 22.49 23.81 19.12
CA GLY A 204 23.27 22.56 19.05
C GLY A 204 22.58 21.36 19.66
N ARG A 205 22.85 20.20 19.10
CA ARG A 205 22.39 18.90 19.60
C ARG A 205 23.55 18.16 20.26
N LYS A 206 23.23 17.04 20.92
CA LYS A 206 24.25 16.18 21.53
C LYS A 206 25.29 15.75 20.48
N GLY A 207 26.57 16.03 20.76
CA GLY A 207 27.68 15.70 19.88
C GLY A 207 27.95 16.70 18.74
N GLU A 208 27.14 17.75 18.58
CA GLU A 208 27.41 18.83 17.62
C GLU A 208 28.39 19.87 18.24
N ARG A 209 29.32 20.32 17.40
CA ARG A 209 30.21 21.43 17.77
C ARG A 209 29.48 22.75 17.50
N ILE A 210 29.36 23.58 18.51
CA ILE A 210 28.75 24.91 18.41
C ILE A 210 29.77 26.00 18.74
N PRO A 211 29.73 27.15 18.08
CA PRO A 211 30.56 28.29 18.40
C PRO A 211 30.06 29.02 19.67
#